data_73bc464901084872174ed213bf188ebd
#
_entry.id   73bc464901084872174ed213bf188ebd
#
_cell.length_a   1.000
_cell.length_b   1.000
_cell.length_c   1.000
_cell.angle_alpha   90.00
_cell.angle_beta   90.00
_cell.angle_gamma   90.00
#
_symmetry.space_group_name_H-M   'P 1'
#
loop_
_entity.id
_entity.type
_entity.pdbx_description
1 polymer ?
#
loop_
_entity_poly.entity_id
_entity_poly.type
_entity_poly.pdbx_seq_one_letter_code
_entity_poly.pdbx_strand_id
1 'polypeptide(L)'
;MPRSVLDEASIHPAIRGEVESSQQAIVQEVKAAVAAHAVVVVGMGINPFVKKACKALDDAAVSYHYIEYGSYLSMWRERNALKMWTGWPTLPMVFVRGTLVGGATDLNKLIASGELKTLLAN
;
A
#
# COMPACT_ATOMS: atom_id res chain seq x y z
N MET A 1 -2.74 10.46 -17.40
CA MET A 1 -4.03 9.79 -17.69
C MET A 1 -4.52 9.03 -16.47
N PRO A 2 -5.74 9.25 -16.04
CA PRO A 2 -6.28 8.43 -14.95
C PRO A 2 -6.46 6.99 -15.44
N ARG A 3 -6.26 6.04 -14.54
CA ARG A 3 -6.50 4.64 -14.88
C ARG A 3 -7.98 4.37 -15.09
N SER A 4 -8.27 3.33 -15.85
CA SER A 4 -9.66 2.91 -16.05
C SER A 4 -10.24 2.32 -14.77
N VAL A 5 -11.37 2.84 -14.37
CA VAL A 5 -12.16 2.32 -13.26
C VAL A 5 -13.58 2.22 -13.78
N LEU A 6 -14.27 1.13 -13.48
CA LEU A 6 -15.65 0.98 -13.92
C LEU A 6 -16.52 2.09 -13.31
N ASP A 7 -17.24 2.80 -14.16
CA ASP A 7 -18.12 3.88 -13.73
C ASP A 7 -19.19 3.32 -12.78
N GLU A 8 -19.43 4.03 -11.71
CA GLU A 8 -20.42 3.63 -10.72
C GLU A 8 -21.82 3.46 -11.34
N ALA A 9 -22.15 4.28 -12.35
CA ALA A 9 -23.40 4.15 -13.09
C ALA A 9 -23.52 2.80 -13.81
N SER A 10 -22.41 2.12 -14.07
CA SER A 10 -22.40 0.80 -14.72
C SER A 10 -22.48 -0.35 -13.72
N ILE A 11 -22.60 -0.06 -12.44
CA ILE A 11 -22.77 -1.07 -11.38
C ILE A 11 -24.26 -1.14 -11.04
N HIS A 12 -24.82 -2.33 -11.12
CA HIS A 12 -26.25 -2.52 -10.83
C HIS A 12 -26.57 -2.09 -9.39
N PRO A 13 -27.67 -1.37 -9.15
CA PRO A 13 -28.03 -0.90 -7.81
C PRO A 13 -28.09 -2.00 -6.73
N ALA A 14 -28.42 -3.23 -7.13
CA ALA A 14 -28.53 -4.35 -6.20
C ALA A 14 -27.19 -4.72 -5.52
N ILE A 15 -26.06 -4.40 -6.16
CA ILE A 15 -24.74 -4.74 -5.64
C ILE A 15 -23.88 -3.51 -5.30
N ARG A 16 -24.36 -2.29 -5.53
CA ARG A 16 -23.58 -1.08 -5.24
C ARG A 16 -23.11 -1.01 -3.80
N GLY A 17 -23.98 -1.37 -2.86
CA GLY A 17 -23.62 -1.38 -1.46
C GLY A 17 -22.50 -2.35 -1.14
N GLU A 18 -22.50 -3.52 -1.77
CA GLU A 18 -21.43 -4.50 -1.59
C GLU A 18 -20.11 -4.01 -2.16
N VAL A 19 -20.15 -3.38 -3.33
CA VAL A 19 -18.95 -2.81 -3.96
C VAL A 19 -18.35 -1.70 -3.11
N GLU A 20 -19.19 -0.82 -2.57
CA GLU A 20 -18.75 0.30 -1.73
C GLU A 20 -18.21 -0.16 -0.37
N SER A 21 -18.87 -1.13 0.25
CA SER A 21 -18.54 -1.54 1.63
C SER A 21 -17.63 -2.74 1.74
N SER A 22 -17.35 -3.44 0.63
CA SER A 22 -16.53 -4.65 0.65
C SER A 22 -15.14 -4.33 1.20
N GLN A 23 -14.78 -4.98 2.32
CA GLN A 23 -13.49 -4.81 2.99
C GLN A 23 -13.16 -3.34 3.32
N GLN A 24 -14.18 -2.54 3.57
CA GLN A 24 -14.00 -1.11 3.87
C GLN A 24 -13.13 -0.89 5.11
N ALA A 25 -13.24 -1.75 6.11
CA ALA A 25 -12.48 -1.63 7.35
C ALA A 25 -10.97 -1.66 7.11
N ILE A 26 -10.49 -2.53 6.21
CA ILE A 26 -9.04 -2.64 5.92
C ILE A 26 -8.54 -1.40 5.20
N VAL A 27 -9.31 -0.86 4.26
CA VAL A 27 -8.95 0.36 3.55
C VAL A 27 -8.87 1.53 4.53
N GLN A 28 -9.84 1.65 5.44
CA GLN A 28 -9.83 2.72 6.44
C GLN A 28 -8.65 2.58 7.40
N GLU A 29 -8.27 1.36 7.76
CA GLU A 29 -7.10 1.12 8.62
C GLU A 29 -5.82 1.61 7.97
N VAL A 30 -5.61 1.30 6.69
CA VAL A 30 -4.43 1.76 5.96
C VAL A 30 -4.45 3.29 5.78
N LYS A 31 -5.61 3.86 5.47
CA LYS A 31 -5.75 5.33 5.37
C LYS A 31 -5.36 6.01 6.67
N ALA A 32 -5.79 5.47 7.80
CA ALA A 32 -5.46 6.03 9.11
C ALA A 32 -3.96 5.95 9.39
N ALA A 33 -3.33 4.83 9.06
CA ALA A 33 -1.89 4.65 9.23
C ALA A 33 -1.11 5.62 8.35
N VAL A 34 -1.52 5.79 7.10
CA VAL A 34 -0.88 6.70 6.15
C VAL A 34 -0.99 8.15 6.63
N ALA A 35 -2.11 8.51 7.24
CA ALA A 35 -2.28 9.85 7.81
C ALA A 35 -1.43 10.07 9.06
N ALA A 36 -1.17 9.01 9.84
CA ALA A 36 -0.48 9.11 11.13
C ALA A 36 1.05 8.97 11.02
N HIS A 37 1.56 8.36 9.96
CA HIS A 37 2.99 8.05 9.83
C HIS A 37 3.55 8.55 8.50
N ALA A 38 4.78 9.06 8.54
CA ALA A 38 5.44 9.57 7.32
C ALA A 38 5.74 8.45 6.31
N VAL A 39 6.10 7.25 6.81
CA VAL A 39 6.38 6.10 5.96
C VAL A 39 5.58 4.92 6.46
N VAL A 40 4.81 4.30 5.57
CA VAL A 40 4.01 3.11 5.87
C VAL A 40 4.34 2.02 4.85
N VAL A 41 4.63 0.82 5.36
CA VAL A 41 4.84 -0.37 4.52
C VAL A 41 3.69 -1.33 4.80
N VAL A 42 2.91 -1.61 3.77
CA VAL A 42 1.83 -2.61 3.85
C VAL A 42 2.34 -3.89 3.21
N GLY A 43 2.35 -4.97 3.96
CA GLY A 43 2.93 -6.21 3.49
C GLY A 43 2.15 -7.45 3.90
N MET A 44 2.77 -8.59 3.70
CA MET A 44 2.23 -9.89 4.07
C MET A 44 3.37 -10.78 4.58
N GLY A 45 3.03 -11.81 5.36
CA GLY A 45 4.01 -12.75 5.88
C GLY A 45 4.70 -13.56 4.80
N ILE A 46 5.95 -13.92 5.04
CA ILE A 46 6.75 -14.81 4.18
C ILE A 46 6.93 -14.27 2.75
N ASN A 47 6.94 -12.95 2.58
CA ASN A 47 7.15 -12.33 1.28
C ASN A 47 8.55 -11.73 1.23
N PRO A 48 9.44 -12.20 0.32
CA PRO A 48 10.80 -11.69 0.26
C PRO A 48 10.90 -10.23 -0.17
N PHE A 49 9.95 -9.73 -0.96
CA PHE A 49 9.95 -8.34 -1.38
C PHE A 49 9.56 -7.40 -0.23
N VAL A 50 8.68 -7.86 0.65
CA VAL A 50 8.33 -7.13 1.87
C VAL A 50 9.56 -7.00 2.77
N LYS A 51 10.31 -8.11 2.95
CA LYS A 51 11.54 -8.11 3.74
C LYS A 51 12.58 -7.17 3.14
N LYS A 52 12.71 -7.14 1.81
CA LYS A 52 13.65 -6.25 1.13
C LYS A 52 13.30 -4.78 1.36
N ALA A 53 12.02 -4.43 1.30
CA ALA A 53 11.58 -3.06 1.52
C ALA A 53 11.89 -2.61 2.96
N CYS A 54 11.55 -3.43 3.94
CA CYS A 54 11.82 -3.12 5.35
C CYS A 54 13.32 -3.02 5.62
N LYS A 55 14.12 -3.94 5.07
CA LYS A 55 15.57 -3.90 5.22
C LYS A 55 16.17 -2.63 4.60
N ALA A 56 15.69 -2.24 3.42
CA ALA A 56 16.17 -1.03 2.75
C ALA A 56 15.91 0.22 3.61
N LEU A 57 14.76 0.29 4.26
CA LEU A 57 14.44 1.41 5.15
C LEU A 57 15.29 1.37 6.42
N ASP A 58 15.50 0.19 6.98
CA ASP A 58 16.38 0.02 8.14
C ASP A 58 17.81 0.45 7.82
N ASP A 59 18.33 0.02 6.67
CA ASP A 59 19.69 0.36 6.24
C ASP A 59 19.83 1.86 5.97
N ALA A 60 18.77 2.51 5.53
CA ALA A 60 18.74 3.95 5.29
C ALA A 60 18.45 4.76 6.58
N ALA A 61 18.27 4.09 7.71
CA ALA A 61 17.93 4.70 8.99
C ALA A 61 16.62 5.51 8.95
N VAL A 62 15.65 5.03 8.18
CA VAL A 62 14.34 5.65 8.04
C VAL A 62 13.32 4.90 8.89
N SER A 63 12.65 5.60 9.79
CA SER A 63 11.57 5.02 10.59
C SER A 63 10.34 4.80 9.73
N TYR A 64 9.66 3.69 9.95
CA TYR A 64 8.45 3.35 9.21
C TYR A 64 7.47 2.59 10.08
N HIS A 65 6.21 2.60 9.69
CA HIS A 65 5.16 1.80 10.32
C HIS A 65 4.84 0.63 9.38
N TYR A 66 4.97 -0.60 9.89
CA TYR A 66 4.72 -1.81 9.11
C TYR A 66 3.37 -2.42 9.49
N ILE A 67 2.56 -2.75 8.49
CA ILE A 67 1.30 -3.44 8.67
C ILE A 67 1.33 -4.73 7.86
N GLU A 68 1.08 -5.87 8.52
CA GLU A 68 1.09 -7.16 7.86
C GLU A 68 -0.32 -7.72 7.75
N TYR A 69 -0.71 -8.11 6.53
CA TYR A 69 -2.01 -8.71 6.29
C TYR A 69 -1.86 -10.16 5.82
N GLY A 70 -1.79 -11.06 6.79
CA GLY A 70 -1.78 -12.49 6.55
C GLY A 70 -0.55 -13.01 5.81
N SER A 71 -0.74 -14.09 5.08
CA SER A 71 0.28 -14.76 4.28
C SER A 71 -0.36 -15.27 2.98
N TYR A 72 0.37 -16.11 2.23
CA TYR A 72 -0.17 -16.67 0.99
C TYR A 72 -1.45 -17.48 1.19
N LEU A 73 -1.67 -18.00 2.40
CA LEU A 73 -2.82 -18.85 2.72
C LEU A 73 -3.94 -18.12 3.48
N SER A 74 -3.77 -16.85 3.79
CA SER A 74 -4.76 -16.13 4.61
C SER A 74 -4.90 -14.67 4.19
N MET A 75 -6.04 -14.07 4.52
CA MET A 75 -6.34 -12.64 4.31
C MET A 75 -6.18 -12.15 2.87
N TRP A 76 -6.40 -13.04 1.89
CA TRP A 76 -6.26 -12.66 0.49
C TRP A 76 -7.33 -11.66 0.03
N ARG A 77 -8.53 -11.72 0.63
CA ARG A 77 -9.62 -10.77 0.30
C ARG A 77 -9.27 -9.36 0.73
N GLU A 78 -8.70 -9.23 1.92
CA GLU A 78 -8.25 -7.95 2.46
C GLU A 78 -7.16 -7.35 1.59
N ARG A 79 -6.17 -8.17 1.20
CA ARG A 79 -5.11 -7.73 0.30
C ARG A 79 -5.64 -7.32 -1.07
N ASN A 80 -6.61 -8.09 -1.61
CA ASN A 80 -7.24 -7.74 -2.89
C ASN A 80 -7.97 -6.41 -2.81
N ALA A 81 -8.64 -6.12 -1.71
CA ALA A 81 -9.32 -4.85 -1.50
C ALA A 81 -8.32 -3.68 -1.55
N LEU A 82 -7.15 -3.85 -0.94
CA LEU A 82 -6.09 -2.85 -0.98
C LEU A 82 -5.56 -2.66 -2.40
N LYS A 83 -5.39 -3.76 -3.14
CA LYS A 83 -4.95 -3.68 -4.55
C LYS A 83 -5.97 -2.96 -5.41
N MET A 84 -7.26 -3.21 -5.21
CA MET A 84 -8.31 -2.52 -5.94
C MET A 84 -8.36 -1.03 -5.61
N TRP A 85 -8.20 -0.70 -4.33
CA TRP A 85 -8.21 0.69 -3.88
C TRP A 85 -7.02 1.48 -4.42
N THR A 86 -5.81 0.94 -4.30
CA THR A 86 -4.58 1.62 -4.71
C THR A 86 -4.30 1.51 -6.21
N GLY A 87 -4.79 0.45 -6.84
CA GLY A 87 -4.41 0.09 -8.21
C GLY A 87 -3.04 -0.57 -8.31
N TRP A 88 -2.34 -0.79 -7.18
CA TRP A 88 -1.03 -1.44 -7.18
C TRP A 88 -1.20 -2.95 -7.03
N PRO A 89 -0.66 -3.75 -7.96
CA PRO A 89 -1.02 -5.18 -8.06
C PRO A 89 -0.29 -6.11 -7.10
N THR A 90 0.73 -5.64 -6.41
CA THR A 90 1.60 -6.51 -5.60
C THR A 90 1.85 -5.93 -4.21
N LEU A 91 2.43 -6.74 -3.35
CA LEU A 91 2.93 -6.31 -2.04
C LEU A 91 4.46 -6.44 -2.04
N PRO A 92 5.17 -5.57 -1.34
CA PRO A 92 4.65 -4.54 -0.44
C PRO A 92 4.07 -3.34 -1.17
N MET A 93 3.25 -2.57 -0.46
CA MET A 93 2.83 -1.23 -0.88
C MET A 93 3.49 -0.25 0.06
N VAL A 94 4.27 0.67 -0.46
CA VAL A 94 4.99 1.65 0.35
C VAL A 94 4.40 3.04 0.13
N PHE A 95 4.06 3.70 1.23
CA PHE A 95 3.53 5.07 1.21
C PHE A 95 4.53 6.00 1.89
N VAL A 96 4.82 7.12 1.26
CA VAL A 96 5.67 8.16 1.82
C VAL A 96 4.90 9.48 1.80
N ARG A 97 4.67 10.04 2.97
CA ARG A 97 3.93 11.31 3.11
C ARG A 97 2.57 11.26 2.40
N GLY A 98 1.88 10.13 2.50
CA GLY A 98 0.57 9.94 1.89
C GLY A 98 0.58 9.55 0.42
N THR A 99 1.74 9.44 -0.19
CA THR A 99 1.88 9.09 -1.61
C THR A 99 2.32 7.64 -1.76
N LEU A 100 1.60 6.89 -2.57
CA LEU A 100 2.02 5.53 -2.92
C LEU A 100 3.23 5.61 -3.85
N VAL A 101 4.37 5.10 -3.39
CA VAL A 101 5.61 5.13 -4.19
C VAL A 101 5.92 3.81 -4.89
N GLY A 102 5.15 2.77 -4.59
CA GLY A 102 5.29 1.46 -5.24
C GLY A 102 5.74 0.38 -4.30
N GLY A 103 6.51 -0.57 -4.80
CA GLY A 103 7.02 -1.71 -4.05
C GLY A 103 8.49 -1.59 -3.68
N ALA A 104 9.12 -2.73 -3.38
CA ALA A 104 10.51 -2.76 -2.93
C ALA A 104 11.48 -2.19 -3.96
N THR A 105 11.30 -2.52 -5.24
CA THR A 105 12.18 -2.05 -6.31
C THR A 105 12.10 -0.53 -6.45
N ASP A 106 10.88 0.00 -6.43
CA ASP A 106 10.64 1.45 -6.54
C ASP A 106 11.22 2.19 -5.34
N LEU A 107 11.04 1.64 -4.15
CA LEU A 107 11.60 2.20 -2.92
C LEU A 107 13.12 2.24 -2.98
N ASN A 108 13.75 1.16 -3.43
CA ASN A 108 15.21 1.12 -3.57
C ASN A 108 15.74 2.20 -4.51
N LYS A 109 15.03 2.46 -5.60
CA LYS A 109 15.39 3.53 -6.54
C LYS A 109 15.33 4.90 -5.89
N LEU A 110 14.30 5.15 -5.06
CA LEU A 110 14.17 6.42 -4.34
C LEU A 110 15.29 6.60 -3.32
N ILE A 111 15.68 5.53 -2.65
CA ILE A 111 16.78 5.57 -1.67
C ILE A 111 18.09 5.85 -2.39
N ALA A 112 18.38 5.12 -3.46
CA ALA A 112 19.64 5.23 -4.21
C ALA A 112 19.82 6.61 -4.83
N SER A 113 18.76 7.23 -5.30
CA SER A 113 18.81 8.57 -5.91
C SER A 113 18.85 9.71 -4.90
N GLY A 114 18.60 9.43 -3.62
CA GLY A 114 18.45 10.45 -2.58
C GLY A 114 17.07 11.11 -2.54
N GLU A 115 16.16 10.73 -3.44
CA GLU A 115 14.84 11.33 -3.53
C GLU A 115 13.98 11.05 -2.31
N LEU A 116 14.17 9.88 -1.67
CA LEU A 116 13.43 9.56 -0.44
C LEU A 116 13.70 10.58 0.66
N LYS A 117 14.97 10.95 0.84
CA LYS A 117 15.35 11.97 1.84
C LYS A 117 14.70 13.31 1.53
N THR A 118 14.64 13.68 0.25
CA THR A 118 13.99 14.90 -0.20
C THR A 118 12.50 14.89 0.13
N LEU A 119 11.82 13.79 -0.13
CA LEU A 119 10.40 13.63 0.20
C LEU A 119 10.14 13.73 1.69
N LEU A 120 11.02 13.17 2.52
CA LEU A 120 10.87 13.18 3.97
C LEU A 120 11.27 14.52 4.60
N ALA A 121 12.08 15.31 3.92
CA ALA A 121 12.52 16.63 4.42
C ALA A 121 11.42 17.70 4.29
N ASN A 122 10.42 17.44 3.46
CA ASN A 122 9.35 18.44 3.23
C ASN A 122 8.19 18.31 4.24
#